data_297305d8f389fb8a2011d952b921512d
#
_entry.id   297305d8f389fb8a2011d952b921512d
#
_cell.length_a   1.000
_cell.length_b   1.000
_cell.length_c   1.000
_cell.angle_alpha   90.00
_cell.angle_beta   90.00
_cell.angle_gamma   90.00
#
_symmetry.space_group_name_H-M   'P 1'
#
loop_
_entity.id
_entity.type
_entity.pdbx_description
1 polymer ?
#
loop_
_entity_poly.entity_id
_entity_poly.type
_entity_poly.pdbx_seq_one_letter_code
_entity_poly.pdbx_strand_id
1 'polypeptide(L)'
;MILQMKVAFVSGTSIVNSQLFAAWDVKTIETKFGAVTYKSRGDQALINRHGYAFPLPPHAINYRANMRALADLGFEDVVSLNSVGSLKKDLPPGTFVSCADYVGLQQGPATYYDQELKGGAPIIANNLIPRLVAELAPEFKIHPGKVYVQMRGPRFETKAEIRIVQHWGDVIGMTAAHEADLCTELGLRYNSLALIDNYANGLEGTEIDFAKFKDLVKSNQARVNRLFTRMLEILG
;
A
#
# COMPACT_ATOMS: atom_id res chain seq x y z
N MET A 1 -16.01 -21.20 -17.48
CA MET A 1 -15.55 -21.22 -16.07
C MET A 1 -14.55 -20.10 -15.95
N ILE A 2 -14.95 -18.98 -15.34
CA ILE A 2 -14.02 -17.88 -15.05
C ILE A 2 -13.10 -18.45 -13.97
N LEU A 3 -11.81 -18.62 -14.26
CA LEU A 3 -10.82 -18.98 -13.25
C LEU A 3 -10.84 -17.87 -12.20
N GLN A 4 -11.30 -18.20 -11.01
CA GLN A 4 -11.28 -17.29 -9.88
C GLN A 4 -9.83 -16.96 -9.57
N MET A 5 -9.49 -15.68 -9.56
CA MET A 5 -8.10 -15.21 -9.39
C MET A 5 -7.75 -15.22 -7.90
N LYS A 6 -6.64 -15.88 -7.55
CA LYS A 6 -6.13 -15.86 -6.17
C LYS A 6 -5.34 -14.55 -5.94
N VAL A 7 -5.93 -13.61 -5.23
CA VAL A 7 -5.37 -12.26 -5.01
C VAL A 7 -5.30 -11.92 -3.54
N ALA A 8 -4.15 -11.39 -3.10
CA ALA A 8 -3.97 -10.84 -1.78
C ALA A 8 -4.06 -9.31 -1.80
N PHE A 9 -4.75 -8.76 -0.82
CA PHE A 9 -4.80 -7.33 -0.57
C PHE A 9 -3.93 -6.98 0.63
N VAL A 10 -3.17 -5.89 0.52
CA VAL A 10 -2.42 -5.32 1.62
C VAL A 10 -2.86 -3.87 1.80
N SER A 11 -3.33 -3.52 2.97
CA SER A 11 -3.74 -2.15 3.26
C SER A 11 -3.40 -1.79 4.71
N GLY A 12 -3.55 -0.55 5.07
CA GLY A 12 -3.17 -0.06 6.39
C GLY A 12 -4.18 0.93 6.92
N THR A 13 -3.77 2.17 7.12
CA THR A 13 -4.56 3.26 7.70
C THR A 13 -5.96 3.38 7.07
N SER A 14 -6.06 3.17 5.76
CA SER A 14 -7.31 3.30 5.01
C SER A 14 -8.40 2.28 5.39
N ILE A 15 -8.06 1.15 6.03
CA ILE A 15 -9.02 0.09 6.37
C ILE A 15 -9.15 -0.20 7.87
N VAL A 16 -8.39 0.48 8.73
CA VAL A 16 -8.36 0.22 10.17
C VAL A 16 -9.75 0.19 10.80
N ASN A 17 -10.64 1.07 10.39
CA ASN A 17 -12.00 1.17 10.92
C ASN A 17 -13.07 0.56 9.97
N SER A 18 -12.66 -0.15 8.92
CA SER A 18 -13.58 -0.69 7.93
C SER A 18 -14.30 -1.93 8.45
N GLN A 19 -15.65 -1.93 8.33
CA GLN A 19 -16.48 -3.11 8.60
C GLN A 19 -16.62 -4.02 7.37
N LEU A 20 -16.07 -3.63 6.21
CA LEU A 20 -16.18 -4.39 4.96
C LEU A 20 -15.70 -5.83 5.09
N PHE A 21 -14.68 -6.04 5.90
CA PHE A 21 -14.04 -7.34 6.11
C PHE A 21 -14.44 -8.00 7.45
N ALA A 22 -15.52 -7.55 8.10
CA ALA A 22 -15.95 -8.09 9.39
C ALA A 22 -16.35 -9.57 9.32
N ALA A 23 -16.98 -9.97 8.21
CA ALA A 23 -17.45 -11.34 7.98
C ALA A 23 -16.37 -12.27 7.38
N TRP A 24 -15.12 -11.80 7.17
CA TRP A 24 -14.05 -12.65 6.69
C TRP A 24 -13.44 -13.47 7.83
N ASP A 25 -13.03 -14.69 7.52
CA ASP A 25 -12.33 -15.56 8.47
C ASP A 25 -11.02 -14.91 8.91
N VAL A 26 -10.80 -14.83 10.22
CA VAL A 26 -9.54 -14.40 10.80
C VAL A 26 -8.65 -15.61 11.00
N LYS A 27 -7.47 -15.61 10.41
CA LYS A 27 -6.49 -16.70 10.48
C LYS A 27 -5.11 -16.17 10.84
N THR A 28 -4.26 -17.06 11.33
CA THR A 28 -2.85 -16.76 11.60
C THR A 28 -1.99 -17.81 10.92
N ILE A 29 -0.88 -17.35 10.34
CA ILE A 29 0.16 -18.21 9.76
C ILE A 29 1.50 -17.89 10.44
N GLU A 30 2.23 -18.92 10.80
CA GLU A 30 3.60 -18.79 11.27
C GLU A 30 4.57 -18.73 10.10
N THR A 31 5.44 -17.74 10.10
CA THR A 31 6.55 -17.62 9.16
C THR A 31 7.89 -17.62 9.89
N LYS A 32 8.98 -17.85 9.18
CA LYS A 32 10.34 -17.73 9.79
C LYS A 32 10.65 -16.31 10.29
N PHE A 33 9.81 -15.33 9.99
CA PHE A 33 9.96 -13.94 10.41
C PHE A 33 8.93 -13.51 11.47
N GLY A 34 8.06 -14.43 11.92
CA GLY A 34 7.04 -14.22 12.92
C GLY A 34 5.62 -14.52 12.42
N ALA A 35 4.69 -14.54 13.36
CA ALA A 35 3.27 -14.78 13.11
C ALA A 35 2.61 -13.61 12.37
N VAL A 36 1.74 -13.93 11.40
CA VAL A 36 0.95 -12.96 10.66
C VAL A 36 -0.53 -13.30 10.78
N THR A 37 -1.31 -12.38 11.30
CA THR A 37 -2.77 -12.46 11.27
C THR A 37 -3.28 -11.85 9.98
N TYR A 38 -4.15 -12.56 9.29
CA TYR A 38 -4.79 -12.12 8.06
C TYR A 38 -6.27 -12.47 8.04
N LYS A 39 -7.03 -11.83 7.17
CA LYS A 39 -8.43 -12.19 6.90
C LYS A 39 -8.51 -12.86 5.55
N SER A 40 -9.43 -13.84 5.40
CA SER A 40 -9.61 -14.54 4.12
C SER A 40 -11.07 -14.84 3.82
N ARG A 41 -11.39 -14.88 2.52
CA ARG A 41 -12.67 -15.34 1.98
C ARG A 41 -12.45 -15.93 0.58
N GLY A 42 -12.66 -17.24 0.42
CA GLY A 42 -12.35 -17.94 -0.82
C GLY A 42 -10.86 -17.79 -1.18
N ASP A 43 -10.60 -17.38 -2.41
CA ASP A 43 -9.25 -17.16 -2.95
C ASP A 43 -8.72 -15.73 -2.71
N GLN A 44 -9.35 -14.99 -1.82
CA GLN A 44 -8.93 -13.63 -1.45
C GLN A 44 -8.42 -13.59 -0.01
N ALA A 45 -7.35 -12.84 0.22
CA ALA A 45 -6.82 -12.53 1.54
C ALA A 45 -6.58 -11.04 1.73
N LEU A 46 -6.61 -10.60 2.98
CA LEU A 46 -6.29 -9.24 3.38
C LEU A 46 -5.32 -9.25 4.56
N ILE A 47 -4.19 -8.60 4.39
CA ILE A 47 -3.31 -8.23 5.51
C ILE A 47 -3.52 -6.74 5.83
N ASN A 48 -3.85 -6.44 7.09
CA ASN A 48 -3.66 -5.10 7.62
C ASN A 48 -2.19 -4.95 8.03
N ARG A 49 -1.39 -4.17 7.26
CA ARG A 49 0.05 -4.04 7.51
C ARG A 49 0.40 -3.50 8.89
N HIS A 50 -0.48 -2.70 9.48
CA HIS A 50 -0.31 -2.15 10.83
C HIS A 50 -0.74 -3.12 11.95
N GLY A 51 -1.23 -4.32 11.60
CA GLY A 51 -1.80 -5.26 12.57
C GLY A 51 -3.26 -4.99 12.90
N TYR A 52 -3.90 -5.94 13.60
CA TYR A 52 -5.32 -5.83 13.97
C TYR A 52 -5.53 -5.48 15.44
N ALA A 53 -4.64 -5.94 16.34
CA ALA A 53 -4.79 -5.73 17.77
C ALA A 53 -4.24 -4.38 18.24
N PHE A 54 -3.02 -4.06 17.82
CA PHE A 54 -2.35 -2.80 18.16
C PHE A 54 -1.74 -2.22 16.87
N PRO A 55 -2.19 -1.05 16.43
CA PRO A 55 -1.66 -0.45 15.22
C PRO A 55 -0.16 -0.12 15.36
N LEU A 56 0.67 -0.82 14.59
CA LEU A 56 2.11 -0.57 14.55
C LEU A 56 2.42 0.67 13.71
N PRO A 57 3.35 1.53 14.14
CA PRO A 57 3.84 2.61 13.29
C PRO A 57 4.64 2.05 12.09
N PRO A 58 4.78 2.79 10.98
CA PRO A 58 5.38 2.30 9.74
C PRO A 58 6.75 1.62 9.90
N HIS A 59 7.62 2.15 10.75
CA HIS A 59 8.96 1.61 11.00
C HIS A 59 8.98 0.33 11.85
N ALA A 60 7.86 -0.03 12.49
CA ALA A 60 7.72 -1.23 13.33
C ALA A 60 6.92 -2.35 12.63
N ILE A 61 6.44 -2.11 11.42
CA ILE A 61 5.73 -3.13 10.63
C ILE A 61 6.70 -4.26 10.29
N ASN A 62 6.28 -5.50 10.51
CA ASN A 62 7.04 -6.67 10.09
C ASN A 62 6.76 -6.99 8.61
N TYR A 63 7.33 -6.18 7.72
CA TYR A 63 7.16 -6.34 6.27
C TYR A 63 7.62 -7.72 5.79
N ARG A 64 8.73 -8.27 6.34
CA ARG A 64 9.24 -9.60 5.97
C ARG A 64 8.23 -10.70 6.29
N ALA A 65 7.63 -10.68 7.47
CA ALA A 65 6.61 -11.65 7.82
C ALA A 65 5.38 -11.52 6.93
N ASN A 66 4.90 -10.28 6.69
CA ASN A 66 3.69 -10.03 5.92
C ASN A 66 3.81 -10.53 4.47
N MET A 67 4.88 -10.18 3.76
CA MET A 67 5.05 -10.62 2.36
C MET A 67 5.36 -12.12 2.29
N ARG A 68 6.14 -12.64 3.25
CA ARG A 68 6.42 -14.08 3.34
C ARG A 68 5.15 -14.90 3.56
N ALA A 69 4.25 -14.45 4.41
CA ALA A 69 2.96 -15.09 4.65
C ALA A 69 2.14 -15.23 3.35
N LEU A 70 2.12 -14.20 2.51
CA LEU A 70 1.41 -14.24 1.23
C LEU A 70 2.00 -15.28 0.28
N ALA A 71 3.33 -15.35 0.19
CA ALA A 71 4.02 -16.35 -0.62
C ALA A 71 3.75 -17.77 -0.08
N ASP A 72 3.85 -18.01 1.22
CA ASP A 72 3.60 -19.31 1.86
C ASP A 72 2.14 -19.76 1.70
N LEU A 73 1.19 -18.83 1.63
CA LEU A 73 -0.21 -19.09 1.32
C LEU A 73 -0.46 -19.32 -0.17
N GLY A 74 0.56 -19.20 -1.03
CA GLY A 74 0.49 -19.44 -2.45
C GLY A 74 -0.24 -18.35 -3.24
N PHE A 75 -0.22 -17.10 -2.77
CA PHE A 75 -0.61 -15.97 -3.57
C PHE A 75 0.51 -15.60 -4.54
N GLU A 76 0.15 -15.11 -5.72
CA GLU A 76 1.10 -14.60 -6.71
C GLU A 76 0.90 -13.10 -6.94
N ASP A 77 -0.36 -12.65 -6.88
CA ASP A 77 -0.75 -11.25 -7.07
C ASP A 77 -1.05 -10.59 -5.72
N VAL A 78 -0.41 -9.46 -5.50
CA VAL A 78 -0.61 -8.60 -4.33
C VAL A 78 -1.10 -7.23 -4.80
N VAL A 79 -2.28 -6.81 -4.35
CA VAL A 79 -2.80 -5.45 -4.56
C VAL A 79 -2.65 -4.67 -3.26
N SER A 80 -1.78 -3.68 -3.26
CA SER A 80 -1.56 -2.81 -2.11
C SER A 80 -2.30 -1.49 -2.28
N LEU A 81 -3.06 -1.07 -1.26
CA LEU A 81 -3.62 0.27 -1.17
C LEU A 81 -2.91 1.04 -0.05
N ASN A 82 -2.26 2.14 -0.44
CA ASN A 82 -1.50 3.00 0.45
C ASN A 82 -2.20 4.35 0.67
N SER A 83 -2.06 4.90 1.86
CA SER A 83 -2.40 6.29 2.20
C SER A 83 -1.15 7.13 1.97
N VAL A 84 -1.24 8.20 1.17
CA VAL A 84 -0.09 9.00 0.74
C VAL A 84 -0.37 10.49 0.80
N GLY A 85 0.71 11.27 0.89
CA GLY A 85 0.68 12.71 0.62
C GLY A 85 0.99 13.01 -0.84
N SER A 86 0.41 14.06 -1.39
CA SER A 86 0.74 14.55 -2.73
C SER A 86 1.96 15.44 -2.71
N LEU A 87 2.87 15.22 -3.65
CA LEU A 87 4.01 16.08 -3.97
C LEU A 87 3.73 17.02 -5.15
N LYS A 88 2.52 16.97 -5.73
CA LYS A 88 2.13 17.71 -6.94
C LYS A 88 0.81 18.46 -6.71
N LYS A 89 0.75 19.70 -7.18
CA LYS A 89 -0.45 20.54 -7.06
C LYS A 89 -1.66 20.02 -7.85
N ASP A 90 -1.40 19.40 -8.99
CA ASP A 90 -2.40 18.83 -9.90
C ASP A 90 -2.90 17.43 -9.49
N LEU A 91 -2.41 16.92 -8.37
CA LEU A 91 -2.87 15.70 -7.72
C LEU A 91 -3.49 16.01 -6.35
N PRO A 92 -4.72 16.53 -6.28
CA PRO A 92 -5.32 16.96 -5.02
C PRO A 92 -5.71 15.79 -4.11
N PRO A 93 -5.89 16.05 -2.80
CA PRO A 93 -6.47 15.09 -1.86
C PRO A 93 -7.78 14.49 -2.38
N GLY A 94 -8.01 13.20 -2.07
CA GLY A 94 -9.12 12.42 -2.60
C GLY A 94 -8.84 11.78 -3.96
N THR A 95 -7.69 12.03 -4.59
CA THR A 95 -7.31 11.41 -5.87
C THR A 95 -6.75 10.01 -5.64
N PHE A 96 -7.13 9.04 -6.50
CA PHE A 96 -6.49 7.74 -6.56
C PHE A 96 -5.40 7.74 -7.63
N VAL A 97 -4.28 7.10 -7.31
CA VAL A 97 -3.15 6.93 -8.22
C VAL A 97 -2.68 5.47 -8.22
N SER A 98 -2.03 5.04 -9.29
CA SER A 98 -1.19 3.84 -9.26
C SER A 98 0.27 4.22 -9.49
N CYS A 99 1.16 3.63 -8.69
CA CYS A 99 2.58 3.93 -8.76
C CYS A 99 3.28 2.86 -9.61
N ALA A 100 3.98 3.28 -10.66
CA ALA A 100 4.73 2.40 -11.55
C ALA A 100 6.19 2.24 -11.11
N ASP A 101 6.66 3.14 -10.24
CA ASP A 101 8.03 3.15 -9.75
C ASP A 101 8.11 3.81 -8.37
N TYR A 102 9.25 3.70 -7.70
CA TYR A 102 9.47 4.30 -6.40
C TYR A 102 10.92 4.74 -6.17
N VAL A 103 11.08 5.67 -5.24
CA VAL A 103 12.37 6.12 -4.72
C VAL A 103 12.45 5.75 -3.24
N GLY A 104 13.44 4.93 -2.85
CA GLY A 104 13.60 4.39 -1.50
C GLY A 104 14.96 4.71 -0.86
N LEU A 105 15.52 5.91 -1.05
CA LEU A 105 16.88 6.24 -0.64
C LEU A 105 17.08 6.44 0.87
N GLN A 106 16.03 6.68 1.64
CA GLN A 106 16.14 7.03 3.07
C GLN A 106 15.83 5.87 4.02
N GLN A 107 15.69 4.67 3.53
CA GLN A 107 15.33 3.52 4.34
C GLN A 107 16.47 2.52 4.41
N GLY A 108 16.56 1.77 5.53
CA GLY A 108 17.36 0.57 5.58
C GLY A 108 16.75 -0.51 4.70
N PRO A 109 17.53 -1.46 4.19
CA PRO A 109 17.03 -2.50 3.32
C PRO A 109 15.99 -3.38 4.04
N ALA A 110 14.83 -3.60 3.41
CA ALA A 110 13.94 -4.68 3.75
C ALA A 110 14.23 -5.82 2.79
N THR A 111 14.96 -6.84 3.23
CA THR A 111 15.42 -7.92 2.36
C THR A 111 15.35 -9.28 3.05
N TYR A 112 15.23 -10.35 2.27
CA TYR A 112 15.41 -11.73 2.74
C TYR A 112 16.84 -12.24 2.60
N TYR A 113 17.71 -11.48 1.94
CA TYR A 113 19.10 -11.87 1.60
C TYR A 113 20.12 -11.36 2.63
N ASP A 114 19.80 -11.46 3.93
CA ASP A 114 20.66 -10.96 5.02
C ASP A 114 22.07 -11.57 5.03
N GLN A 115 22.25 -12.75 4.43
CA GLN A 115 23.53 -13.50 4.44
C GLN A 115 23.95 -13.99 3.05
N GLU A 116 23.30 -13.53 2.01
CA GLU A 116 23.58 -13.93 0.64
C GLU A 116 23.85 -12.69 -0.22
N LEU A 117 24.87 -12.76 -1.05
CA LEU A 117 25.10 -11.74 -2.08
C LEU A 117 24.14 -11.98 -3.24
N LYS A 118 22.91 -11.53 -3.06
CA LYS A 118 21.86 -11.54 -4.07
C LYS A 118 21.29 -10.13 -4.23
N GLY A 119 20.83 -9.84 -5.40
CA GLY A 119 20.13 -8.61 -5.73
C GLY A 119 19.45 -8.74 -7.08
N GLY A 120 18.58 -7.83 -7.39
CA GLY A 120 17.86 -7.76 -8.66
C GLY A 120 17.32 -6.37 -8.89
N ALA A 121 16.83 -6.10 -10.09
CA ALA A 121 16.09 -4.89 -10.35
C ALA A 121 14.72 -4.99 -9.63
N PRO A 122 14.34 -4.00 -8.81
CA PRO A 122 13.01 -3.96 -8.22
C PRO A 122 11.96 -3.80 -9.32
N ILE A 123 10.82 -4.45 -9.13
CA ILE A 123 9.73 -4.42 -10.11
C ILE A 123 8.41 -4.16 -9.39
N ILE A 124 7.73 -3.08 -9.79
CA ILE A 124 6.30 -2.96 -9.55
C ILE A 124 5.59 -3.55 -10.77
N ALA A 125 5.05 -4.74 -10.63
CA ALA A 125 4.49 -5.49 -11.75
C ALA A 125 3.27 -4.80 -12.37
N ASN A 126 2.40 -4.26 -11.53
CA ASN A 126 1.16 -3.56 -11.93
C ASN A 126 0.36 -4.30 -13.02
N ASN A 127 0.47 -5.63 -13.09
CA ASN A 127 -0.19 -6.46 -14.10
C ASN A 127 -1.73 -6.42 -14.01
N LEU A 128 -2.28 -6.13 -12.83
CA LEU A 128 -3.73 -5.99 -12.61
C LEU A 128 -4.21 -4.55 -12.76
N ILE A 129 -3.31 -3.56 -12.69
CA ILE A 129 -3.68 -2.14 -12.71
C ILE A 129 -4.42 -1.72 -13.98
N PRO A 130 -4.03 -2.13 -15.21
CA PRO A 130 -4.77 -1.75 -16.41
C PRO A 130 -6.24 -2.20 -16.37
N ARG A 131 -6.49 -3.43 -15.91
CA ARG A 131 -7.85 -3.96 -15.73
C ARG A 131 -8.61 -3.16 -14.66
N LEU A 132 -8.00 -2.95 -13.49
CA LEU A 132 -8.62 -2.17 -12.40
C LEU A 132 -8.94 -0.73 -12.85
N VAL A 133 -8.03 -0.06 -13.55
CA VAL A 133 -8.26 1.29 -14.08
C VAL A 133 -9.45 1.31 -15.03
N ALA A 134 -9.54 0.37 -15.96
CA ALA A 134 -10.62 0.31 -16.94
C ALA A 134 -11.99 0.03 -16.30
N GLU A 135 -12.05 -0.99 -15.42
CA GLU A 135 -13.32 -1.43 -14.82
C GLU A 135 -13.81 -0.51 -13.69
N LEU A 136 -12.90 0.23 -13.05
CA LEU A 136 -13.24 1.22 -12.02
C LEU A 136 -13.54 2.62 -12.59
N ALA A 137 -13.16 2.90 -13.85
CA ALA A 137 -13.28 4.23 -14.48
C ALA A 137 -14.67 4.90 -14.35
N PRO A 138 -15.81 4.18 -14.40
CA PRO A 138 -17.12 4.79 -14.22
C PRO A 138 -17.33 5.42 -12.84
N GLU A 139 -16.59 4.95 -11.83
CA GLU A 139 -16.77 5.36 -10.44
C GLU A 139 -15.56 6.06 -9.85
N PHE A 140 -14.35 5.66 -10.29
CA PHE A 140 -13.10 6.13 -9.75
C PHE A 140 -12.11 6.50 -10.84
N LYS A 141 -11.69 7.76 -10.86
CA LYS A 141 -10.57 8.18 -11.69
C LYS A 141 -9.27 7.81 -10.99
N ILE A 142 -8.53 6.87 -11.56
CA ILE A 142 -7.20 6.46 -11.09
C ILE A 142 -6.17 7.04 -12.06
N HIS A 143 -5.19 7.78 -11.54
CA HIS A 143 -4.10 8.34 -12.35
C HIS A 143 -2.92 7.36 -12.34
N PRO A 144 -2.64 6.66 -13.45
CA PRO A 144 -1.57 5.67 -13.51
C PRO A 144 -0.18 6.28 -13.67
N GLY A 145 0.85 5.44 -13.50
CA GLY A 145 2.23 5.76 -13.86
C GLY A 145 2.93 6.76 -12.93
N LYS A 146 2.50 6.86 -11.67
CA LYS A 146 3.09 7.77 -10.69
C LYS A 146 4.34 7.17 -10.04
N VAL A 147 5.21 8.03 -9.52
CA VAL A 147 6.38 7.64 -8.75
C VAL A 147 6.13 7.87 -7.27
N TYR A 148 6.31 6.80 -6.48
CA TYR A 148 6.17 6.85 -5.03
C TYR A 148 7.51 7.18 -4.37
N VAL A 149 7.53 8.16 -3.46
CA VAL A 149 8.70 8.46 -2.64
C VAL A 149 8.51 7.85 -1.26
N GLN A 150 9.37 6.91 -0.91
CA GLN A 150 9.37 6.25 0.40
C GLN A 150 10.13 7.11 1.41
N MET A 151 9.47 7.42 2.52
CA MET A 151 10.06 8.07 3.67
C MET A 151 10.11 7.13 4.87
N ARG A 152 10.97 7.46 5.81
CA ARG A 152 11.24 6.61 6.98
C ARG A 152 10.06 6.56 7.96
N GLY A 153 9.36 7.68 8.17
CA GLY A 153 8.43 7.84 9.29
C GLY A 153 9.13 7.72 10.68
N PRO A 154 8.42 7.64 11.80
CA PRO A 154 6.95 7.76 11.91
C PRO A 154 6.45 9.20 11.86
N ARG A 155 7.34 10.22 11.98
CA ARG A 155 6.98 11.63 11.81
C ARG A 155 6.75 11.96 10.35
N PHE A 156 5.90 12.94 10.10
CA PHE A 156 5.82 13.56 8.78
C PHE A 156 7.09 14.33 8.45
N GLU A 157 7.27 14.58 7.16
CA GLU A 157 8.41 15.27 6.60
C GLU A 157 8.40 16.78 6.95
N THR A 158 9.58 17.32 7.13
CA THR A 158 9.74 18.78 7.25
C THR A 158 9.48 19.45 5.89
N LYS A 159 9.14 20.76 5.94
CA LYS A 159 9.00 21.55 4.70
C LYS A 159 10.30 21.54 3.85
N ALA A 160 11.46 21.41 4.50
CA ALA A 160 12.75 21.32 3.81
C ALA A 160 12.92 19.98 3.08
N GLU A 161 12.57 18.85 3.74
CA GLU A 161 12.55 17.54 3.11
C GLU A 161 11.60 17.52 1.90
N ILE A 162 10.38 18.08 2.04
CA ILE A 162 9.42 18.13 0.93
C ILE A 162 9.96 18.93 -0.24
N ARG A 163 10.62 20.08 -0.02
CA ARG A 163 11.24 20.86 -1.12
C ARG A 163 12.27 20.05 -1.92
N ILE A 164 12.92 19.08 -1.30
CA ILE A 164 13.87 18.20 -1.98
C ILE A 164 13.12 17.08 -2.72
N VAL A 165 12.31 16.31 -2.00
CA VAL A 165 11.72 15.07 -2.52
C VAL A 165 10.57 15.31 -3.51
N GLN A 166 9.98 16.50 -3.58
CA GLN A 166 8.97 16.85 -4.59
C GLN A 166 9.51 16.77 -6.04
N HIS A 167 10.84 16.77 -6.20
CA HIS A 167 11.51 16.57 -7.49
C HIS A 167 11.77 15.09 -7.81
N TRP A 168 11.58 14.20 -6.84
CA TRP A 168 11.89 12.77 -6.98
C TRP A 168 10.66 11.93 -7.38
N GLY A 169 9.46 12.40 -7.08
CA GLY A 169 8.25 11.66 -7.40
C GLY A 169 6.98 12.49 -7.30
N ASP A 170 5.86 11.79 -7.32
CA ASP A 170 4.52 12.37 -7.38
C ASP A 170 3.78 12.29 -6.05
N VAL A 171 3.98 11.20 -5.31
CA VAL A 171 3.35 10.95 -4.01
C VAL A 171 4.37 10.47 -2.99
N ILE A 172 4.07 10.67 -1.71
CA ILE A 172 4.97 10.37 -0.60
C ILE A 172 4.28 9.53 0.46
N GLY A 173 4.98 8.52 0.98
CA GLY A 173 4.48 7.65 2.03
C GLY A 173 5.58 6.86 2.71
N MET A 174 5.22 5.88 3.54
CA MET A 174 6.16 5.23 4.47
C MET A 174 6.19 3.70 4.37
N THR A 175 5.54 3.08 3.35
CA THR A 175 5.30 1.63 3.38
C THR A 175 5.54 0.88 2.07
N ALA A 176 5.20 1.47 0.92
CA ALA A 176 5.07 0.73 -0.35
C ALA A 176 6.39 0.17 -0.89
N ALA A 177 7.52 0.89 -0.75
CA ALA A 177 8.79 0.43 -1.28
C ALA A 177 9.27 -0.85 -0.58
N HIS A 178 9.10 -0.95 0.75
CA HIS A 178 9.43 -2.17 1.49
C HIS A 178 8.63 -3.39 1.01
N GLU A 179 7.33 -3.19 0.72
CA GLU A 179 6.47 -4.26 0.20
C GLU A 179 6.91 -4.65 -1.21
N ALA A 180 7.22 -3.68 -2.07
CA ALA A 180 7.65 -3.92 -3.45
C ALA A 180 8.99 -4.67 -3.52
N ASP A 181 10.00 -4.27 -2.72
CA ASP A 181 11.28 -4.94 -2.63
C ASP A 181 11.11 -6.41 -2.24
N LEU A 182 10.38 -6.67 -1.15
CA LEU A 182 10.15 -8.02 -0.63
C LEU A 182 9.29 -8.87 -1.56
N CYS A 183 8.30 -8.30 -2.24
CA CYS A 183 7.53 -8.99 -3.27
C CYS A 183 8.43 -9.41 -4.43
N THR A 184 9.32 -8.53 -4.89
CA THR A 184 10.29 -8.83 -5.96
C THR A 184 11.18 -10.02 -5.58
N GLU A 185 11.71 -10.04 -4.37
CA GLU A 185 12.57 -11.13 -3.88
C GLU A 185 11.83 -12.47 -3.76
N LEU A 186 10.51 -12.46 -3.54
CA LEU A 186 9.65 -13.64 -3.46
C LEU A 186 9.01 -14.04 -4.79
N GLY A 187 9.20 -13.27 -5.85
CA GLY A 187 8.53 -13.49 -7.14
C GLY A 187 7.04 -13.17 -7.13
N LEU A 188 6.57 -12.39 -6.16
CA LEU A 188 5.18 -11.91 -6.10
C LEU A 188 5.00 -10.71 -7.04
N ARG A 189 3.86 -10.64 -7.71
CA ARG A 189 3.49 -9.52 -8.58
C ARG A 189 2.83 -8.41 -7.75
N TYR A 190 3.59 -7.37 -7.43
CA TYR A 190 3.10 -6.22 -6.63
C TYR A 190 2.35 -5.23 -7.52
N ASN A 191 1.12 -4.91 -7.15
CA ASN A 191 0.25 -3.93 -7.81
C ASN A 191 0.01 -2.77 -6.83
N SER A 192 0.49 -1.58 -7.20
CA SER A 192 0.49 -0.42 -6.31
C SER A 192 -0.65 0.53 -6.60
N LEU A 193 -1.57 0.67 -5.65
CA LEU A 193 -2.58 1.73 -5.61
C LEU A 193 -2.33 2.63 -4.40
N ALA A 194 -2.69 3.89 -4.52
CA ALA A 194 -2.67 4.83 -3.41
C ALA A 194 -3.84 5.82 -3.46
N LEU A 195 -4.31 6.19 -2.27
CA LEU A 195 -5.21 7.33 -2.07
C LEU A 195 -4.40 8.50 -1.53
N ILE A 196 -4.50 9.62 -2.17
CA ILE A 196 -3.94 10.87 -1.69
C ILE A 196 -4.86 11.42 -0.60
N ASP A 197 -4.41 11.38 0.66
CA ASP A 197 -5.18 11.89 1.79
C ASP A 197 -4.95 13.40 2.00
N ASN A 198 -3.74 13.89 1.74
CA ASN A 198 -3.37 15.29 1.95
C ASN A 198 -2.29 15.74 0.97
N TYR A 199 -2.07 17.04 0.84
CA TYR A 199 -0.84 17.56 0.29
C TYR A 199 0.31 17.38 1.29
N ALA A 200 1.52 17.15 0.80
CA ALA A 200 2.71 17.07 1.62
C ALA A 200 2.99 18.40 2.36
N ASN A 201 3.70 18.32 3.49
CA ASN A 201 3.92 19.45 4.38
C ASN A 201 4.58 20.65 3.67
N GLY A 202 3.90 21.79 3.67
CA GLY A 202 4.33 23.03 3.02
C GLY A 202 3.94 23.15 1.53
N LEU A 203 3.41 22.10 0.90
CA LEU A 203 2.86 22.21 -0.44
C LEU A 203 1.49 22.90 -0.36
N GLU A 204 1.23 23.87 -1.24
CA GLU A 204 -0.03 24.66 -1.27
C GLU A 204 -0.38 25.27 0.10
N GLY A 205 0.62 25.67 0.88
CA GLY A 205 0.40 26.24 2.22
C GLY A 205 -0.07 25.23 3.26
N THR A 206 -0.09 23.93 2.95
CA THR A 206 -0.53 22.89 3.87
C THR A 206 0.42 22.79 5.06
N GLU A 207 -0.17 22.82 6.26
CA GLU A 207 0.49 22.44 7.50
C GLU A 207 -0.10 21.12 7.97
N ILE A 208 0.76 20.08 8.02
CA ILE A 208 0.31 18.76 8.45
C ILE A 208 0.20 18.73 9.97
N ASP A 209 -1.00 18.36 10.42
CA ASP A 209 -1.32 18.03 11.80
C ASP A 209 -1.83 16.58 11.83
N PHE A 210 -1.33 15.79 12.79
CA PHE A 210 -1.70 14.38 12.91
C PHE A 210 -3.19 14.19 13.26
N ALA A 211 -3.81 15.12 14.00
CA ALA A 211 -5.24 15.07 14.28
C ALA A 211 -6.05 15.29 13.00
N LYS A 212 -5.72 16.31 12.22
CA LYS A 212 -6.35 16.58 10.91
C LYS A 212 -6.17 15.42 9.94
N PHE A 213 -4.99 14.79 9.94
CA PHE A 213 -4.75 13.60 9.11
C PHE A 213 -5.72 12.45 9.47
N LYS A 214 -5.93 12.18 10.76
CA LYS A 214 -6.91 11.16 11.21
C LYS A 214 -8.33 11.47 10.74
N ASP A 215 -8.73 12.71 10.79
CA ASP A 215 -10.07 13.14 10.32
C ASP A 215 -10.21 12.96 8.81
N LEU A 216 -9.18 13.28 8.02
CA LEU A 216 -9.15 13.05 6.58
C LEU A 216 -9.25 11.56 6.23
N VAL A 217 -8.49 10.70 6.89
CA VAL A 217 -8.59 9.24 6.72
C VAL A 217 -10.01 8.76 7.03
N LYS A 218 -10.61 9.24 8.10
CA LYS A 218 -11.99 8.90 8.49
C LYS A 218 -13.02 9.37 7.45
N SER A 219 -12.85 10.57 6.92
CA SER A 219 -13.74 11.10 5.88
C SER A 219 -13.65 10.31 4.56
N ASN A 220 -12.48 9.75 4.25
CA ASN A 220 -12.26 8.92 3.06
C ASN A 220 -12.77 7.48 3.20
N GLN A 221 -13.17 7.04 4.41
CA GLN A 221 -13.50 5.63 4.69
C GLN A 221 -14.59 5.05 3.78
N ALA A 222 -15.67 5.79 3.55
CA ALA A 222 -16.76 5.33 2.68
C ALA A 222 -16.29 5.12 1.23
N ARG A 223 -15.45 6.02 0.75
CA ARG A 223 -14.88 5.96 -0.60
C ARG A 223 -13.90 4.79 -0.76
N VAL A 224 -13.06 4.57 0.25
CA VAL A 224 -12.14 3.42 0.31
C VAL A 224 -12.92 2.10 0.36
N ASN A 225 -13.96 2.01 1.19
CA ASN A 225 -14.79 0.81 1.27
C ASN A 225 -15.43 0.50 -0.09
N ARG A 226 -15.97 1.52 -0.79
CA ARG A 226 -16.54 1.35 -2.12
C ARG A 226 -15.50 0.89 -3.14
N LEU A 227 -14.30 1.46 -3.13
CA LEU A 227 -13.19 1.02 -3.98
C LEU A 227 -12.85 -0.45 -3.73
N PHE A 228 -12.69 -0.86 -2.46
CA PHE A 228 -12.40 -2.26 -2.12
C PHE A 228 -13.53 -3.19 -2.56
N THR A 229 -14.80 -2.83 -2.34
CA THR A 229 -15.93 -3.64 -2.80
C THR A 229 -15.82 -3.90 -4.30
N ARG A 230 -15.57 -2.85 -5.09
CA ARG A 230 -15.42 -3.00 -6.54
C ARG A 230 -14.21 -3.83 -6.93
N MET A 231 -13.06 -3.63 -6.27
CA MET A 231 -11.86 -4.45 -6.53
C MET A 231 -12.08 -5.93 -6.21
N LEU A 232 -12.79 -6.22 -5.12
CA LEU A 232 -13.13 -7.60 -4.74
C LEU A 232 -14.06 -8.27 -5.77
N GLU A 233 -14.99 -7.53 -6.37
CA GLU A 233 -15.87 -8.02 -7.44
C GLU A 233 -15.11 -8.26 -8.75
N ILE A 234 -14.21 -7.33 -9.10
CA ILE A 234 -13.42 -7.39 -10.35
C ILE A 234 -12.41 -8.54 -10.32
N LEU A 235 -11.79 -8.78 -9.16
CA LEU A 235 -10.68 -9.72 -9.00
C LEU A 235 -11.10 -11.04 -8.33
N GLY A 236 -12.32 -11.19 -7.90
CA GLY A 236 -12.89 -12.41 -7.30
C GLY A 236 -13.89 -13.07 -8.22
#